data_56310e5561fd9d79ae36111f7e204665
#
_entry.id   56310e5561fd9d79ae36111f7e204665
#
_cell.length_a   1.000
_cell.length_b   1.000
_cell.length_c   1.000
_cell.angle_alpha   90.00
_cell.angle_beta   90.00
_cell.angle_gamma   90.00
#
_symmetry.space_group_name_H-M   'P 1'
#
loop_
_entity.id
_entity.type
_entity.pdbx_description
1 polymer ?
#
loop_
_entity_poly.entity_id
_entity_poly.type
_entity_poly.pdbx_seq_one_letter_code
_entity_poly.pdbx_strand_id
1 'polypeptide(L)'
;GTTAYMTIDGGDERVNFAKNAGFGDDVKALFGDGLDLRIYHDGTDSLIRNETGDLYIRNNADDKDIIFQTDDGSASTETYFYLDGSMNTDGTPKTVFPDNSKLQFGSGAADLRLWHDATNSLIRNTTGHLYIENQADDSDIIFKCDDGSGGNATYLTIDGGLGYTTVQKDIRFDDSVDIKLGTSNDCTLMHDGTNTYIDNGTGDLIIRNQTDDARIRFQCDNGSGGTSTYFDLQGSQASTRVYTNWYDDSVITLGNGLDIQIYHDGTDSHFYNQTGDLYFKQATDDKDIIFQCDDSSGGLTDYYRIDGANHANRFYKNLALTDDTAIYWGNSNDFYIKHNATNTEVINSTGNLLIENYQDDGDIVFKSDDGSGGIATYLTIDGGITSILAYKDILMANDGNDGKIKFGASQDLQIFHDGTNSKIENSTGNLNIYLKSTDGDIKFFLDDNSSGTTQYVRMDGGENRTIFLKDSEHQ
;
A
#
# COMPACT_ATOMS: atom_id res chain seq x y z
N GLY A 1 117.02 -10.62 -1.59
CA GLY A 1 116.25 -11.79 -1.34
C GLY A 1 115.34 -12.09 -2.52
N THR A 2 115.35 -13.26 -3.05
CA THR A 2 114.42 -13.74 -4.11
C THR A 2 113.05 -14.02 -3.50
N THR A 3 112.00 -13.33 -3.97
CA THR A 3 110.62 -13.63 -3.55
C THR A 3 110.15 -14.84 -4.38
N ALA A 4 109.71 -15.87 -3.72
CA ALA A 4 109.10 -17.05 -4.40
C ALA A 4 107.72 -16.62 -4.89
N TYR A 5 107.41 -16.85 -6.16
CA TYR A 5 106.10 -16.55 -6.78
C TYR A 5 105.15 -17.77 -6.72
N MET A 6 105.78 -18.98 -6.74
CA MET A 6 105.04 -20.23 -6.61
C MET A 6 105.96 -21.25 -5.83
N THR A 7 105.39 -22.01 -4.93
CA THR A 7 106.07 -23.07 -4.18
C THR A 7 105.25 -24.35 -4.30
N ILE A 8 105.87 -25.45 -4.68
CA ILE A 8 105.29 -26.79 -4.59
C ILE A 8 105.73 -27.35 -3.24
N ASP A 9 104.78 -27.50 -2.33
CA ASP A 9 105.05 -27.99 -0.99
C ASP A 9 104.60 -29.47 -0.92
N GLY A 10 105.70 -30.35 -0.91
CA GLY A 10 105.43 -31.76 -0.86
C GLY A 10 105.05 -32.27 0.52
N GLY A 11 105.23 -31.49 1.60
CA GLY A 11 104.84 -31.88 2.95
C GLY A 11 103.33 -31.63 3.20
N ASP A 12 102.79 -30.56 2.62
CA ASP A 12 101.35 -30.21 2.69
C ASP A 12 100.60 -30.61 1.44
N GLU A 13 101.24 -31.30 0.47
CA GLU A 13 100.61 -31.76 -0.79
C GLU A 13 99.87 -30.66 -1.57
N ARG A 14 100.43 -29.46 -1.60
CA ARG A 14 99.80 -28.32 -2.22
C ARG A 14 100.72 -27.43 -3.05
N VAL A 15 100.15 -26.69 -4.00
CA VAL A 15 100.86 -25.65 -4.74
C VAL A 15 100.44 -24.29 -4.17
N ASN A 16 101.41 -23.52 -3.61
CA ASN A 16 101.19 -22.20 -3.07
C ASN A 16 101.66 -21.12 -4.05
N PHE A 17 100.73 -20.21 -4.44
CA PHE A 17 101.04 -19.01 -5.20
C PHE A 17 101.22 -17.84 -4.21
N ALA A 18 102.38 -17.27 -4.10
CA ALA A 18 102.69 -16.11 -3.25
C ALA A 18 102.43 -14.79 -3.97
N LYS A 19 102.08 -14.83 -5.21
CA LYS A 19 101.62 -13.74 -6.07
C LYS A 19 100.40 -14.21 -6.87
N ASN A 20 99.77 -13.30 -7.58
CA ASN A 20 98.58 -13.57 -8.40
C ASN A 20 98.95 -14.64 -9.45
N ALA A 21 98.13 -15.68 -9.61
CA ALA A 21 98.11 -16.55 -10.76
C ALA A 21 97.18 -15.94 -11.81
N GLY A 22 97.78 -15.56 -12.95
CA GLY A 22 96.98 -14.99 -14.09
C GLY A 22 96.77 -16.08 -15.13
N PHE A 23 95.51 -16.21 -15.52
CA PHE A 23 95.08 -17.06 -16.63
C PHE A 23 94.62 -16.12 -17.75
N GLY A 24 95.21 -16.29 -18.95
CA GLY A 24 94.71 -15.53 -20.12
C GLY A 24 93.34 -15.99 -20.59
N ASP A 25 92.78 -15.24 -21.54
CA ASP A 25 91.46 -15.62 -22.11
C ASP A 25 91.51 -17.02 -22.64
N ASP A 26 90.39 -17.76 -22.47
CA ASP A 26 90.21 -19.17 -22.77
C ASP A 26 91.14 -20.17 -22.03
N VAL A 27 92.01 -19.69 -21.14
CA VAL A 27 92.80 -20.57 -20.26
C VAL A 27 92.01 -20.92 -19.00
N LYS A 28 91.81 -22.21 -18.75
CA LYS A 28 90.87 -22.70 -17.71
C LYS A 28 91.62 -23.23 -16.51
N ALA A 29 91.21 -22.87 -15.31
CA ALA A 29 91.48 -23.65 -14.12
C ALA A 29 90.54 -24.86 -14.14
N LEU A 30 91.09 -26.08 -14.13
CA LEU A 30 90.36 -27.32 -14.33
C LEU A 30 90.45 -28.15 -13.04
N PHE A 31 89.33 -28.75 -12.62
CA PHE A 31 89.27 -29.60 -11.43
C PHE A 31 88.52 -30.88 -11.75
N GLY A 32 88.98 -31.98 -11.11
CA GLY A 32 88.52 -33.37 -11.33
C GLY A 32 89.17 -34.06 -12.50
N ASP A 33 89.24 -35.39 -12.46
CA ASP A 33 89.95 -36.23 -13.48
C ASP A 33 89.26 -36.12 -14.86
N GLY A 34 87.92 -35.85 -14.86
CA GLY A 34 87.16 -35.61 -16.07
C GLY A 34 87.11 -34.14 -16.48
N LEU A 35 87.86 -33.24 -15.81
CA LEU A 35 87.80 -31.77 -16.01
C LEU A 35 86.39 -31.21 -15.79
N ASP A 36 85.81 -31.72 -14.77
CA ASP A 36 84.33 -31.54 -14.50
C ASP A 36 83.94 -30.14 -14.06
N LEU A 37 84.79 -29.44 -13.26
CA LEU A 37 84.61 -28.05 -12.90
C LEU A 37 85.66 -27.18 -13.61
N ARG A 38 85.25 -26.15 -14.29
CA ARG A 38 86.06 -25.17 -15.02
C ARG A 38 85.76 -23.75 -14.57
N ILE A 39 86.81 -22.97 -14.30
CA ILE A 39 86.72 -21.53 -14.04
C ILE A 39 87.63 -20.82 -15.06
N TYR A 40 87.08 -19.89 -15.83
CA TYR A 40 87.78 -19.18 -16.88
C TYR A 40 87.11 -17.92 -17.35
N HIS A 41 87.81 -17.06 -18.05
CA HIS A 41 87.29 -15.95 -18.84
C HIS A 41 87.45 -16.25 -20.31
N ASP A 42 86.44 -16.05 -21.15
CA ASP A 42 86.51 -16.41 -22.57
C ASP A 42 86.82 -15.21 -23.50
N GLY A 43 87.26 -14.09 -22.91
CA GLY A 43 87.46 -12.83 -23.59
C GLY A 43 86.28 -11.86 -23.53
N THR A 44 85.14 -12.36 -23.06
CA THR A 44 83.91 -11.59 -22.86
C THR A 44 83.32 -11.84 -21.49
N ASP A 45 83.12 -13.13 -21.12
CA ASP A 45 82.43 -13.56 -19.93
C ASP A 45 83.30 -14.40 -18.98
N SER A 46 83.06 -14.26 -17.68
CA SER A 46 83.70 -15.13 -16.64
C SER A 46 82.73 -16.26 -16.28
N LEU A 47 83.20 -17.51 -16.40
CA LEU A 47 82.35 -18.68 -16.22
C LEU A 47 82.89 -19.60 -15.10
N ILE A 48 81.97 -20.07 -14.27
CA ILE A 48 82.10 -21.24 -13.37
C ILE A 48 81.25 -22.32 -13.97
N ARG A 49 81.85 -23.35 -14.62
CA ARG A 49 81.12 -24.36 -15.35
C ARG A 49 81.36 -25.73 -14.75
N ASN A 50 80.30 -26.35 -14.25
CA ASN A 50 80.32 -27.73 -13.72
C ASN A 50 79.71 -28.68 -14.74
N GLU A 51 80.40 -29.77 -15.15
CA GLU A 51 79.94 -30.69 -16.19
C GLU A 51 79.32 -31.96 -15.62
N THR A 52 79.58 -32.33 -14.36
CA THR A 52 79.06 -33.53 -13.73
C THR A 52 78.73 -33.28 -12.26
N GLY A 53 77.68 -33.90 -11.76
CA GLY A 53 77.16 -33.73 -10.37
C GLY A 53 76.69 -32.35 -10.06
N ASP A 54 76.40 -32.04 -8.81
CA ASP A 54 75.88 -30.74 -8.33
C ASP A 54 77.04 -29.75 -8.10
N LEU A 55 76.81 -28.48 -8.36
CA LEU A 55 77.68 -27.36 -7.99
C LEU A 55 77.18 -26.77 -6.65
N TYR A 56 77.96 -26.98 -5.58
CA TYR A 56 77.73 -26.41 -4.26
C TYR A 56 78.51 -25.09 -4.09
N ILE A 57 77.82 -23.99 -3.95
CA ILE A 57 78.36 -22.71 -3.48
C ILE A 57 77.96 -22.57 -2.02
N ARG A 58 78.98 -22.75 -1.10
CA ARG A 58 78.70 -22.82 0.34
C ARG A 58 79.60 -21.88 1.13
N ASN A 59 79.00 -21.12 2.04
CA ASN A 59 79.70 -20.42 3.08
C ASN A 59 79.53 -21.19 4.41
N ASN A 60 80.62 -21.63 5.04
CA ASN A 60 80.62 -22.37 6.31
C ASN A 60 80.99 -21.50 7.51
N ALA A 61 81.26 -20.21 7.29
CA ALA A 61 81.52 -19.29 8.38
C ALA A 61 80.19 -18.93 9.11
N ASP A 62 80.23 -18.93 10.41
CA ASP A 62 79.09 -18.63 11.27
C ASP A 62 78.59 -17.21 11.01
N ASP A 63 77.26 -17.03 10.87
CA ASP A 63 76.60 -15.78 10.58
C ASP A 63 77.11 -15.02 9.32
N LYS A 64 77.60 -15.75 8.30
CA LYS A 64 78.03 -15.13 7.06
C LYS A 64 77.24 -15.60 5.86
N ASP A 65 77.06 -14.68 4.92
CA ASP A 65 76.18 -14.78 3.79
C ASP A 65 76.84 -15.21 2.50
N ILE A 66 76.05 -15.66 1.54
CA ILE A 66 76.41 -15.72 0.14
C ILE A 66 75.68 -14.60 -0.56
N ILE A 67 76.40 -13.56 -1.05
CA ILE A 67 75.80 -12.30 -1.55
C ILE A 67 76.02 -12.24 -3.08
N PHE A 68 74.89 -11.86 -3.78
CA PHE A 68 74.89 -11.66 -5.24
C PHE A 68 74.78 -10.17 -5.51
N GLN A 69 75.81 -9.62 -6.13
CA GLN A 69 75.94 -8.20 -6.48
C GLN A 69 76.24 -7.99 -7.95
N THR A 70 75.76 -6.92 -8.52
CA THR A 70 76.23 -6.50 -9.85
C THR A 70 76.21 -4.97 -9.92
N ASP A 71 76.75 -4.42 -11.01
CA ASP A 71 76.67 -2.98 -11.28
C ASP A 71 75.18 -2.46 -11.26
N ASP A 72 75.01 -1.30 -10.69
CA ASP A 72 73.71 -0.67 -10.58
C ASP A 72 73.35 0.32 -11.73
N GLY A 73 74.25 0.37 -12.74
CA GLY A 73 74.15 1.33 -13.87
C GLY A 73 74.68 2.71 -13.55
N SER A 74 75.28 2.95 -12.34
CA SER A 74 75.86 4.20 -11.91
C SER A 74 77.23 4.14 -11.43
N ALA A 75 78.04 3.10 -11.87
CA ALA A 75 79.42 2.79 -11.49
C ALA A 75 79.59 2.38 -10.01
N SER A 76 78.53 1.89 -9.39
CA SER A 76 78.51 1.28 -8.07
C SER A 76 77.97 -0.15 -8.16
N THR A 77 78.08 -0.93 -7.12
CA THR A 77 77.51 -2.28 -7.05
C THR A 77 76.33 -2.31 -6.06
N GLU A 78 75.28 -2.96 -6.48
CA GLU A 78 74.03 -3.12 -5.67
C GLU A 78 73.87 -4.61 -5.35
N THR A 79 73.31 -4.92 -4.14
CA THR A 79 72.95 -6.25 -3.75
C THR A 79 71.57 -6.58 -4.28
N TYR A 80 71.47 -7.60 -5.11
CA TYR A 80 70.19 -8.03 -5.68
C TYR A 80 69.44 -8.98 -4.75
N PHE A 81 70.19 -9.95 -4.18
CA PHE A 81 69.68 -10.84 -3.14
C PHE A 81 70.91 -11.54 -2.44
N TYR A 82 70.59 -12.08 -1.30
CA TYR A 82 71.62 -12.91 -0.58
C TYR A 82 70.99 -14.06 0.18
N LEU A 83 71.76 -15.10 0.43
CA LEU A 83 71.43 -16.22 1.33
C LEU A 83 71.96 -15.82 2.71
N ASP A 84 71.06 -15.60 3.64
CA ASP A 84 71.32 -15.05 4.96
C ASP A 84 71.75 -16.19 5.92
N GLY A 85 72.96 -16.14 6.41
CA GLY A 85 73.49 -17.09 7.39
C GLY A 85 73.15 -16.73 8.83
N SER A 86 72.76 -15.48 9.11
CA SER A 86 72.56 -14.98 10.47
C SER A 86 71.08 -14.94 10.89
N MET A 87 70.12 -14.78 9.96
CA MET A 87 68.70 -14.65 10.22
C MET A 87 67.92 -15.96 10.43
N ASN A 88 68.53 -16.91 11.09
CA ASN A 88 67.95 -18.23 11.33
C ASN A 88 67.34 -18.38 12.71
N THR A 89 66.70 -17.30 13.22
CA THR A 89 66.05 -17.25 14.56
C THR A 89 64.81 -18.11 14.67
N ASP A 90 64.16 -18.43 13.54
CA ASP A 90 63.00 -19.29 13.46
C ASP A 90 63.26 -20.68 12.88
N GLY A 91 64.57 -21.04 12.70
CA GLY A 91 65.02 -22.34 12.16
C GLY A 91 64.77 -22.47 10.65
N THR A 92 64.44 -21.40 9.92
CA THR A 92 64.17 -21.44 8.48
C THR A 92 65.24 -20.70 7.67
N PRO A 93 65.80 -21.29 6.58
CA PRO A 93 66.75 -20.61 5.70
C PRO A 93 66.03 -19.48 4.95
N LYS A 94 66.71 -18.34 4.78
CA LYS A 94 66.16 -17.16 4.11
C LYS A 94 66.98 -16.75 2.90
N THR A 95 66.24 -16.48 1.78
CA THR A 95 66.75 -15.70 0.67
C THR A 95 66.22 -14.32 0.80
N VAL A 96 67.03 -13.31 1.00
CA VAL A 96 66.70 -11.95 1.24
C VAL A 96 66.89 -11.14 -0.03
N PHE A 97 65.77 -10.45 -0.44
CA PHE A 97 65.79 -9.40 -1.45
C PHE A 97 65.72 -8.06 -0.69
N PRO A 98 66.78 -7.26 -0.73
CA PRO A 98 66.77 -5.95 -0.07
C PRO A 98 65.59 -5.06 -0.58
N ASP A 99 65.26 -4.05 0.20
CA ASP A 99 64.25 -3.03 -0.22
C ASP A 99 64.56 -2.52 -1.61
N ASN A 100 63.52 -2.38 -2.43
CA ASN A 100 63.57 -2.02 -3.84
C ASN A 100 64.27 -3.04 -4.78
N SER A 101 64.84 -4.12 -4.27
CA SER A 101 65.25 -5.25 -5.12
C SER A 101 64.03 -6.04 -5.56
N LYS A 102 63.88 -6.29 -6.86
CA LYS A 102 62.69 -6.88 -7.47
C LYS A 102 62.95 -8.29 -7.98
N LEU A 103 62.14 -9.24 -7.52
CA LEU A 103 62.03 -10.53 -8.19
C LEU A 103 61.14 -10.34 -9.42
N GLN A 104 61.69 -10.41 -10.61
CA GLN A 104 61.00 -10.19 -11.87
C GLN A 104 60.88 -11.50 -12.67
N PHE A 105 59.71 -11.72 -13.22
CA PHE A 105 59.41 -12.79 -14.17
C PHE A 105 59.06 -12.21 -15.53
N GLY A 106 59.54 -12.81 -16.59
CA GLY A 106 59.37 -12.33 -17.95
C GLY A 106 60.60 -11.52 -18.44
N SER A 107 60.89 -11.64 -19.74
CA SER A 107 62.00 -10.97 -20.39
C SER A 107 61.67 -9.57 -20.96
N GLY A 108 60.39 -9.18 -20.92
CA GLY A 108 59.93 -7.89 -21.36
C GLY A 108 60.03 -6.80 -20.32
N ALA A 109 59.36 -5.68 -20.53
CA ALA A 109 59.39 -4.52 -19.64
C ALA A 109 58.63 -4.80 -18.33
N ALA A 110 59.16 -5.77 -17.52
CA ALA A 110 58.75 -6.00 -16.15
C ALA A 110 57.30 -6.52 -15.99
N ASP A 111 57.04 -7.69 -16.60
CA ASP A 111 55.69 -8.27 -16.67
C ASP A 111 55.09 -8.60 -15.32
N LEU A 112 55.75 -9.46 -14.49
CA LEU A 112 55.36 -9.71 -13.10
C LEU A 112 56.54 -9.39 -12.19
N ARG A 113 56.31 -8.64 -11.11
CA ARG A 113 57.30 -8.28 -10.08
C ARG A 113 56.76 -8.47 -8.68
N LEU A 114 57.65 -8.95 -7.79
CA LEU A 114 57.44 -9.01 -6.35
C LEU A 114 58.58 -8.23 -5.69
N TRP A 115 58.28 -7.32 -4.77
CA TRP A 115 59.29 -6.58 -4.01
C TRP A 115 58.68 -5.88 -2.78
N HIS A 116 59.54 -5.41 -1.88
CA HIS A 116 59.23 -4.49 -0.82
C HIS A 116 59.89 -3.13 -1.11
N ASP A 117 59.18 -2.01 -0.94
CA ASP A 117 59.69 -0.66 -1.27
C ASP A 117 60.13 0.12 -0.03
N ALA A 118 60.46 -0.52 1.07
CA ALA A 118 60.72 -0.02 2.42
C ALA A 118 59.45 0.36 3.21
N THR A 119 58.26 0.29 2.59
CA THR A 119 56.98 0.58 3.23
C THR A 119 55.95 -0.50 2.91
N ASN A 120 55.84 -0.84 1.63
CA ASN A 120 54.77 -1.72 1.12
C ASN A 120 55.37 -2.96 0.43
N SER A 121 54.69 -4.09 0.54
CA SER A 121 54.98 -5.30 -0.25
C SER A 121 54.04 -5.33 -1.47
N LEU A 122 54.60 -5.47 -2.67
CA LEU A 122 53.88 -5.35 -3.93
C LEU A 122 54.04 -6.61 -4.78
N ILE A 123 52.90 -7.05 -5.35
CA ILE A 123 52.81 -7.99 -6.46
C ILE A 123 52.24 -7.19 -7.63
N ARG A 124 53.02 -6.92 -8.66
CA ARG A 124 52.60 -6.11 -9.81
C ARG A 124 52.75 -6.87 -11.11
N ASN A 125 51.61 -7.05 -11.81
CA ASN A 125 51.57 -7.54 -13.16
C ASN A 125 51.25 -6.37 -14.12
N THR A 126 52.04 -6.23 -15.20
CA THR A 126 51.85 -5.10 -16.16
C THR A 126 51.40 -5.55 -17.54
N THR A 127 51.42 -6.85 -17.83
CA THR A 127 51.00 -7.42 -19.12
C THR A 127 50.15 -8.65 -18.88
N GLY A 128 49.07 -8.81 -19.64
CA GLY A 128 48.17 -9.95 -19.50
C GLY A 128 47.42 -10.01 -18.17
N HIS A 129 46.87 -11.16 -17.84
CA HIS A 129 46.15 -11.39 -16.59
C HIS A 129 47.07 -11.93 -15.48
N LEU A 130 46.79 -11.58 -14.25
CA LEU A 130 47.38 -12.21 -13.07
C LEU A 130 46.39 -13.29 -12.59
N TYR A 131 46.81 -14.56 -12.67
CA TYR A 131 46.08 -15.71 -12.13
C TYR A 131 46.64 -16.06 -10.75
N ILE A 132 45.71 -16.15 -9.77
CA ILE A 132 46.01 -16.71 -8.45
C ILE A 132 45.10 -17.94 -8.33
N GLU A 133 45.71 -19.14 -8.43
CA GLU A 133 44.98 -20.41 -8.52
C GLU A 133 45.39 -21.33 -7.37
N ASN A 134 44.38 -21.97 -6.75
CA ASN A 134 44.59 -23.12 -5.89
C ASN A 134 44.00 -24.35 -6.59
N GLN A 135 44.83 -25.31 -6.95
CA GLN A 135 44.41 -26.52 -7.66
C GLN A 135 44.20 -27.73 -6.74
N ALA A 136 44.43 -27.57 -5.44
CA ALA A 136 44.15 -28.63 -4.49
C ALA A 136 42.63 -28.80 -4.31
N ASP A 137 42.20 -30.07 -4.38
CA ASP A 137 40.77 -30.43 -4.25
C ASP A 137 40.20 -29.90 -2.93
N ASP A 138 38.98 -29.34 -2.96
CA ASP A 138 38.24 -28.75 -1.85
C ASP A 138 38.99 -27.64 -1.06
N SER A 139 40.08 -27.08 -1.61
CA SER A 139 40.91 -26.09 -0.92
C SER A 139 40.67 -24.66 -1.43
N ASP A 140 40.84 -23.71 -0.54
CA ASP A 140 40.45 -22.33 -0.71
C ASP A 140 41.57 -21.38 -1.09
N ILE A 141 41.22 -20.22 -1.67
CA ILE A 141 42.04 -19.01 -1.65
C ILE A 141 41.48 -18.08 -0.57
N ILE A 142 42.33 -17.78 0.45
CA ILE A 142 41.88 -17.03 1.64
C ILE A 142 42.66 -15.71 1.74
N PHE A 143 41.94 -14.62 1.84
CA PHE A 143 42.50 -13.29 2.09
C PHE A 143 42.31 -12.90 3.55
N LYS A 144 43.43 -12.63 4.22
CA LYS A 144 43.47 -12.24 5.63
C LYS A 144 44.13 -10.88 5.80
N CYS A 145 43.68 -10.14 6.80
CA CYS A 145 44.30 -8.90 7.21
C CYS A 145 44.25 -8.77 8.74
N ASP A 146 44.94 -7.79 9.29
CA ASP A 146 44.87 -7.46 10.71
C ASP A 146 43.40 -7.21 11.12
N ASP A 147 43.05 -7.66 12.31
CA ASP A 147 41.68 -7.55 12.84
C ASP A 147 41.43 -6.26 13.65
N GLY A 148 42.44 -5.36 13.72
CA GLY A 148 42.40 -4.15 14.50
C GLY A 148 42.71 -4.35 16.01
N SER A 149 43.02 -5.60 16.43
CA SER A 149 43.36 -5.97 17.83
C SER A 149 44.65 -6.73 17.98
N GLY A 150 45.50 -6.77 16.91
CA GLY A 150 46.79 -7.42 16.89
C GLY A 150 46.76 -8.89 16.44
N GLY A 151 45.63 -9.36 15.93
CA GLY A 151 45.44 -10.67 15.30
C GLY A 151 45.14 -10.56 13.80
N ASN A 152 45.00 -11.73 13.16
CA ASN A 152 44.60 -11.81 11.76
C ASN A 152 43.20 -12.39 11.61
N ALA A 153 42.31 -11.69 10.91
CA ALA A 153 41.00 -12.18 10.52
C ALA A 153 40.92 -12.52 9.04
N THR A 154 40.04 -13.43 8.68
CA THR A 154 39.69 -13.71 7.30
C THR A 154 38.63 -12.67 6.85
N TYR A 155 38.87 -12.07 5.71
CA TYR A 155 37.96 -11.08 5.08
C TYR A 155 37.19 -11.64 3.90
N LEU A 156 37.90 -12.48 3.09
CA LEU A 156 37.34 -13.07 1.87
C LEU A 156 37.86 -14.49 1.69
N THR A 157 36.98 -15.41 1.37
CA THR A 157 37.32 -16.77 0.99
C THR A 157 36.72 -17.11 -0.36
N ILE A 158 37.50 -17.54 -1.31
CA ILE A 158 37.05 -18.24 -2.51
C ILE A 158 37.07 -19.71 -2.17
N ASP A 159 35.91 -20.28 -1.88
CA ASP A 159 35.71 -21.60 -1.32
C ASP A 159 35.68 -22.63 -2.45
N GLY A 160 36.71 -23.51 -2.49
CA GLY A 160 36.82 -24.53 -3.50
C GLY A 160 35.87 -25.69 -3.30
N GLY A 161 35.55 -26.02 -2.03
CA GLY A 161 34.66 -27.14 -1.70
C GLY A 161 33.20 -26.83 -1.91
N LEU A 162 32.76 -25.60 -1.60
CA LEU A 162 31.38 -25.19 -1.70
C LEU A 162 31.04 -24.42 -3.00
N GLY A 163 32.07 -24.01 -3.76
CA GLY A 163 31.91 -23.38 -5.07
C GLY A 163 31.32 -21.95 -5.04
N TYR A 164 31.52 -21.22 -3.94
CA TYR A 164 31.10 -19.82 -3.82
C TYR A 164 32.14 -18.95 -3.11
N THR A 165 31.92 -17.65 -3.13
CA THR A 165 32.78 -16.69 -2.44
C THR A 165 32.09 -16.25 -1.15
N THR A 166 32.80 -16.40 0.00
CA THR A 166 32.33 -15.94 1.30
C THR A 166 33.04 -14.67 1.73
N VAL A 167 32.28 -13.68 2.15
CA VAL A 167 32.78 -12.44 2.75
C VAL A 167 32.50 -12.52 4.25
N GLN A 168 33.58 -12.51 5.09
CA GLN A 168 33.46 -12.66 6.54
C GLN A 168 33.51 -11.33 7.30
N LYS A 169 33.68 -10.21 6.61
CA LYS A 169 33.61 -8.85 7.15
C LYS A 169 32.75 -7.98 6.25
N ASP A 170 32.23 -6.87 6.76
CA ASP A 170 31.41 -5.94 6.00
C ASP A 170 32.15 -5.47 4.74
N ILE A 171 31.41 -5.39 3.62
CA ILE A 171 31.87 -4.71 2.41
C ILE A 171 31.26 -3.31 2.42
N ARG A 172 32.12 -2.29 2.46
CA ARG A 172 31.69 -0.90 2.30
C ARG A 172 31.88 -0.47 0.84
N PHE A 173 30.80 0.02 0.27
CA PHE A 173 30.83 0.73 -1.00
C PHE A 173 30.70 2.24 -0.70
N ASP A 174 31.56 3.05 -1.28
CA ASP A 174 31.47 4.49 -1.15
C ASP A 174 30.27 5.03 -1.96
N ASP A 175 29.89 6.28 -1.66
CA ASP A 175 28.78 6.93 -2.36
C ASP A 175 29.00 6.93 -3.88
N SER A 176 27.92 6.70 -4.62
CA SER A 176 27.90 6.59 -6.08
C SER A 176 28.72 5.42 -6.64
N VAL A 177 29.01 4.41 -5.81
CA VAL A 177 29.55 3.12 -6.25
C VAL A 177 28.43 2.09 -6.29
N ASP A 178 28.27 1.45 -7.43
CA ASP A 178 27.16 0.53 -7.71
C ASP A 178 27.53 -0.93 -7.43
N ILE A 179 26.61 -1.68 -6.86
CA ILE A 179 26.58 -3.14 -6.98
C ILE A 179 25.70 -3.48 -8.18
N LYS A 180 26.30 -4.03 -9.24
CA LYS A 180 25.62 -4.34 -10.49
C LYS A 180 25.39 -5.83 -10.65
N LEU A 181 24.18 -6.22 -10.96
CA LEU A 181 23.77 -7.59 -11.21
C LEU A 181 23.26 -7.72 -12.66
N GLY A 182 23.57 -8.87 -13.26
CA GLY A 182 23.21 -9.14 -14.65
C GLY A 182 24.30 -8.71 -15.65
N THR A 183 24.31 -9.33 -16.81
CA THR A 183 25.33 -9.12 -17.87
C THR A 183 25.32 -7.70 -18.43
N SER A 184 24.15 -7.07 -18.43
CA SER A 184 23.92 -5.69 -18.92
C SER A 184 23.70 -4.68 -17.79
N ASN A 185 24.10 -5.02 -16.56
CA ASN A 185 23.84 -4.20 -15.36
C ASN A 185 22.34 -3.99 -15.13
N ASP A 186 21.57 -5.05 -15.26
CA ASP A 186 20.10 -5.01 -15.27
C ASP A 186 19.51 -4.60 -13.91
N CYS A 187 20.19 -4.89 -12.82
CA CYS A 187 19.81 -4.45 -11.48
C CYS A 187 20.99 -3.74 -10.80
N THR A 188 20.73 -2.61 -10.19
CA THR A 188 21.72 -1.79 -9.47
C THR A 188 21.25 -1.53 -8.04
N LEU A 189 22.14 -1.74 -7.07
CA LEU A 189 21.96 -1.28 -5.69
C LEU A 189 23.05 -0.23 -5.40
N MET A 190 22.66 0.99 -5.02
CA MET A 190 23.61 2.07 -4.74
C MET A 190 23.08 3.05 -3.68
N HIS A 191 24.01 3.83 -3.11
CA HIS A 191 23.73 5.03 -2.32
C HIS A 191 24.43 6.23 -2.98
N ASP A 192 23.71 7.35 -3.18
CA ASP A 192 24.26 8.54 -3.88
C ASP A 192 24.81 9.61 -2.94
N GLY A 193 24.92 9.32 -1.65
CA GLY A 193 25.26 10.28 -0.60
C GLY A 193 24.02 10.87 0.09
N THR A 194 22.85 10.60 -0.42
CA THR A 194 21.56 11.07 0.13
C THR A 194 20.53 9.96 0.19
N ASN A 195 20.35 9.22 -0.90
CA ASN A 195 19.33 8.19 -1.06
C ASN A 195 19.93 6.83 -1.41
N THR A 196 19.23 5.78 -1.00
CA THR A 196 19.53 4.39 -1.42
C THR A 196 18.56 3.97 -2.51
N TYR A 197 19.08 3.40 -3.60
CA TYR A 197 18.32 2.95 -4.76
C TYR A 197 18.47 1.45 -4.96
N ILE A 198 17.38 0.82 -5.34
CA ILE A 198 17.34 -0.52 -5.94
C ILE A 198 16.69 -0.32 -7.31
N ASP A 199 17.50 -0.22 -8.35
CA ASP A 199 17.06 0.04 -9.70
C ASP A 199 17.04 -1.25 -10.52
N ASN A 200 15.91 -1.60 -11.11
CA ASN A 200 15.77 -2.71 -12.02
C ASN A 200 15.47 -2.18 -13.44
N GLY A 201 16.40 -2.38 -14.38
CA GLY A 201 16.33 -1.85 -15.74
C GLY A 201 15.59 -2.75 -16.72
N THR A 202 15.43 -4.05 -16.41
CA THR A 202 14.77 -4.99 -17.31
C THR A 202 13.96 -6.02 -16.51
N GLY A 203 12.77 -6.39 -17.02
CA GLY A 203 11.87 -7.34 -16.38
C GLY A 203 11.27 -6.82 -15.07
N ASP A 204 10.74 -7.71 -14.26
CA ASP A 204 10.08 -7.39 -12.99
C ASP A 204 11.08 -7.36 -11.83
N LEU A 205 10.90 -6.41 -10.91
CA LEU A 205 11.55 -6.46 -9.60
C LEU A 205 10.66 -7.28 -8.64
N ILE A 206 11.10 -8.47 -8.27
CA ILE A 206 10.36 -9.38 -7.41
C ILE A 206 11.01 -9.39 -6.01
N ILE A 207 10.29 -8.86 -5.02
CA ILE A 207 10.67 -8.95 -3.60
C ILE A 207 9.83 -10.07 -2.97
N ARG A 208 10.48 -11.17 -2.57
CA ARG A 208 9.79 -12.38 -2.12
C ARG A 208 10.35 -12.87 -0.78
N ASN A 209 9.45 -13.21 0.14
CA ASN A 209 9.78 -14.03 1.30
C ASN A 209 9.12 -15.41 1.12
N GLN A 210 9.92 -16.48 1.13
CA GLN A 210 9.45 -17.86 0.93
C GLN A 210 9.28 -18.63 2.25
N THR A 211 9.65 -18.03 3.36
CA THR A 211 9.50 -18.67 4.68
C THR A 211 8.01 -18.75 5.03
N ASP A 212 7.58 -19.94 5.42
CA ASP A 212 6.19 -20.19 5.84
C ASP A 212 5.80 -19.24 6.99
N ASP A 213 4.58 -18.68 6.92
CA ASP A 213 4.01 -17.71 7.87
C ASP A 213 4.78 -16.39 8.03
N ALA A 214 5.84 -16.16 7.30
CA ALA A 214 6.63 -14.93 7.40
C ALA A 214 6.05 -13.79 6.55
N ARG A 215 6.58 -12.59 6.73
CA ARG A 215 6.06 -11.34 6.16
C ARG A 215 7.11 -10.60 5.34
N ILE A 216 6.67 -9.78 4.40
CA ILE A 216 7.46 -8.66 3.87
C ILE A 216 6.90 -7.41 4.53
N ARG A 217 7.73 -6.66 5.27
CA ARG A 217 7.32 -5.53 6.10
C ARG A 217 7.96 -4.23 5.63
N PHE A 218 7.14 -3.18 5.50
CA PHE A 218 7.59 -1.84 5.14
C PHE A 218 7.52 -0.93 6.36
N GLN A 219 8.67 -0.39 6.73
CA GLN A 219 8.84 0.46 7.92
C GLN A 219 9.52 1.77 7.54
N CYS A 220 9.15 2.83 8.21
CA CYS A 220 9.80 4.13 8.10
C CYS A 220 9.86 4.80 9.47
N ASP A 221 10.58 5.93 9.56
CA ASP A 221 10.57 6.78 10.75
C ASP A 221 9.15 7.17 11.13
N ASN A 222 8.88 7.23 12.44
CA ASN A 222 7.56 7.55 12.99
C ASN A 222 7.43 9.03 13.42
N GLY A 223 8.42 9.88 13.08
CA GLY A 223 8.43 11.29 13.45
C GLY A 223 8.81 11.57 14.91
N SER A 224 9.16 10.54 15.70
CA SER A 224 9.54 10.66 17.12
C SER A 224 10.83 9.92 17.48
N GLY A 225 11.68 9.62 16.46
CA GLY A 225 12.99 8.99 16.62
C GLY A 225 12.97 7.47 16.69
N GLY A 226 11.86 6.83 16.30
CA GLY A 226 11.72 5.39 16.15
C GLY A 226 11.19 5.02 14.76
N THR A 227 10.97 3.72 14.53
CA THR A 227 10.34 3.22 13.29
C THR A 227 8.98 2.62 13.57
N SER A 228 8.03 2.84 12.65
CA SER A 228 6.72 2.18 12.63
C SER A 228 6.54 1.34 11.38
N THR A 229 5.77 0.27 11.49
CA THR A 229 5.34 -0.51 10.33
C THR A 229 4.13 0.19 9.71
N TYR A 230 4.26 0.59 8.46
CA TYR A 230 3.18 1.20 7.70
C TYR A 230 2.25 0.15 7.13
N PHE A 231 2.80 -0.89 6.53
CA PHE A 231 2.05 -2.06 6.07
C PHE A 231 2.96 -3.29 5.94
N ASP A 232 2.36 -4.47 5.89
CA ASP A 232 3.07 -5.70 5.56
C ASP A 232 2.25 -6.61 4.63
N LEU A 233 2.96 -7.49 3.92
CA LEU A 233 2.38 -8.60 3.19
C LEU A 233 2.43 -9.82 4.12
N GLN A 234 1.27 -10.33 4.52
CA GLN A 234 1.18 -11.39 5.54
C GLN A 234 1.08 -12.78 4.93
N GLY A 235 2.05 -13.65 5.21
CA GLY A 235 2.00 -15.07 4.87
C GLY A 235 1.04 -15.88 5.75
N SER A 236 1.03 -15.63 7.06
CA SER A 236 0.28 -16.42 8.05
C SER A 236 -1.25 -16.37 7.94
N GLN A 237 -1.81 -15.39 7.23
CA GLN A 237 -3.25 -15.25 7.04
C GLN A 237 -3.75 -15.85 5.72
N ALA A 238 -2.85 -16.36 4.88
CA ALA A 238 -3.15 -16.79 3.51
C ALA A 238 -3.68 -18.23 3.45
N SER A 239 -4.94 -18.45 3.87
CA SER A 239 -5.60 -19.75 3.61
C SER A 239 -6.36 -19.77 2.27
N THR A 240 -7.09 -18.71 1.95
CA THR A 240 -7.86 -18.56 0.69
C THR A 240 -7.71 -17.19 0.06
N ARG A 241 -7.12 -16.24 0.76
CA ARG A 241 -6.89 -14.86 0.34
C ARG A 241 -5.49 -14.43 0.73
N VAL A 242 -4.91 -13.49 -0.03
CA VAL A 242 -3.65 -12.82 0.32
C VAL A 242 -3.98 -11.47 0.98
N TYR A 243 -3.20 -11.09 1.97
CA TYR A 243 -3.47 -9.89 2.77
C TYR A 243 -2.29 -8.91 2.68
N THR A 244 -2.63 -7.66 2.39
CA THR A 244 -1.80 -6.50 2.72
C THR A 244 -2.40 -5.89 3.97
N ASN A 245 -1.69 -5.92 5.09
CA ASN A 245 -2.16 -5.43 6.38
C ASN A 245 -1.66 -4.02 6.64
N TRP A 246 -2.60 -3.11 6.86
CA TRP A 246 -2.38 -1.73 7.31
C TRP A 246 -2.79 -1.68 8.77
N TYR A 247 -1.86 -1.29 9.65
CA TYR A 247 -2.09 -1.26 11.08
C TYR A 247 -2.97 -0.08 11.50
N ASP A 248 -3.49 -0.13 12.72
CA ASP A 248 -4.25 0.99 13.29
C ASP A 248 -3.43 2.29 13.17
N ASP A 249 -4.10 3.38 12.84
CA ASP A 249 -3.51 4.68 12.56
C ASP A 249 -2.54 4.72 11.36
N SER A 250 -2.42 3.61 10.59
CA SER A 250 -1.70 3.62 9.32
C SER A 250 -2.66 4.05 8.20
N VAL A 251 -2.45 5.23 7.65
CA VAL A 251 -3.38 5.87 6.72
C VAL A 251 -2.96 5.65 5.27
N ILE A 252 -3.87 5.14 4.44
CA ILE A 252 -3.74 5.16 2.98
C ILE A 252 -4.22 6.53 2.51
N THR A 253 -3.32 7.31 1.93
CA THR A 253 -3.64 8.65 1.43
C THR A 253 -3.58 8.72 -0.09
N LEU A 254 -4.51 9.45 -0.69
CA LEU A 254 -4.52 9.74 -2.13
C LEU A 254 -4.60 11.25 -2.34
N GLY A 255 -3.88 11.74 -3.36
CA GLY A 255 -3.75 13.17 -3.64
C GLY A 255 -2.60 13.85 -2.90
N ASN A 256 -2.03 14.93 -3.48
CA ASN A 256 -0.87 15.65 -2.91
C ASN A 256 -1.19 16.36 -1.58
N GLY A 257 -2.47 16.68 -1.35
CA GLY A 257 -2.97 17.32 -0.13
C GLY A 257 -3.54 16.31 0.89
N LEU A 258 -3.26 15.01 0.74
CA LEU A 258 -3.87 13.93 1.53
C LEU A 258 -5.41 13.94 1.43
N ASP A 259 -5.92 14.20 0.22
CA ASP A 259 -7.30 14.55 -0.05
C ASP A 259 -8.30 13.43 0.29
N ILE A 260 -7.93 12.18 0.05
CA ILE A 260 -8.66 11.00 0.53
C ILE A 260 -7.80 10.26 1.53
N GLN A 261 -8.40 9.80 2.62
CA GLN A 261 -7.78 8.99 3.66
C GLN A 261 -8.64 7.75 3.95
N ILE A 262 -8.00 6.58 4.00
CA ILE A 262 -8.65 5.32 4.39
C ILE A 262 -7.81 4.72 5.52
N TYR A 263 -8.39 4.50 6.68
CA TYR A 263 -7.70 3.96 7.85
C TYR A 263 -8.66 3.38 8.88
N HIS A 264 -8.10 2.62 9.84
CA HIS A 264 -8.75 2.21 11.08
C HIS A 264 -8.02 2.84 12.24
N ASP A 265 -8.74 3.43 13.22
CA ASP A 265 -8.15 4.15 14.36
C ASP A 265 -8.04 3.30 15.64
N GLY A 266 -8.23 1.97 15.51
CA GLY A 266 -8.30 1.05 16.62
C GLY A 266 -9.73 0.82 17.14
N THR A 267 -10.69 1.60 16.66
CA THR A 267 -12.13 1.51 17.01
C THR A 267 -13.00 1.52 15.77
N ASP A 268 -12.80 2.51 14.90
CA ASP A 268 -13.64 2.76 13.73
C ASP A 268 -12.84 2.77 12.42
N SER A 269 -13.51 2.39 11.33
CA SER A 269 -12.96 2.45 9.98
C SER A 269 -13.44 3.71 9.26
N HIS A 270 -12.51 4.46 8.72
CA HIS A 270 -12.75 5.74 8.08
C HIS A 270 -12.48 5.70 6.58
N PHE A 271 -13.39 6.25 5.81
CA PHE A 271 -13.21 6.64 4.43
C PHE A 271 -13.48 8.15 4.34
N TYR A 272 -12.43 8.96 4.36
CA TYR A 272 -12.52 10.39 4.54
C TYR A 272 -12.03 11.15 3.32
N ASN A 273 -12.90 11.98 2.72
CA ASN A 273 -12.61 12.88 1.60
C ASN A 273 -12.58 14.32 2.09
N GLN A 274 -11.46 15.02 1.91
CA GLN A 274 -11.28 16.40 2.39
C GLN A 274 -11.59 17.46 1.34
N THR A 275 -11.46 17.13 0.06
CA THR A 275 -11.61 18.11 -1.02
C THR A 275 -12.42 17.54 -2.18
N GLY A 276 -13.27 18.36 -2.78
CA GLY A 276 -14.08 17.98 -3.94
C GLY A 276 -15.17 16.95 -3.62
N ASP A 277 -15.79 16.42 -4.64
CA ASP A 277 -16.85 15.44 -4.55
C ASP A 277 -16.31 14.01 -4.40
N LEU A 278 -17.00 13.18 -3.64
CA LEU A 278 -16.76 11.75 -3.53
C LEU A 278 -17.70 10.97 -4.43
N TYR A 279 -17.18 10.23 -5.41
CA TYR A 279 -17.96 9.44 -6.35
C TYR A 279 -17.83 7.94 -6.05
N PHE A 280 -18.96 7.30 -5.75
CA PHE A 280 -19.09 5.84 -5.82
C PHE A 280 -19.75 5.48 -7.14
N LYS A 281 -19.03 4.83 -8.06
CA LYS A 281 -19.51 4.53 -9.40
C LYS A 281 -19.52 3.03 -9.65
N GLN A 282 -20.68 2.49 -10.07
CA GLN A 282 -20.80 1.15 -10.62
C GLN A 282 -21.05 1.28 -12.13
N ALA A 283 -20.09 0.82 -12.95
CA ALA A 283 -20.13 0.98 -14.40
C ALA A 283 -20.58 -0.26 -15.16
N THR A 284 -20.68 -1.39 -14.46
CA THR A 284 -21.14 -2.64 -15.11
C THR A 284 -22.64 -2.63 -15.25
N ASP A 285 -23.12 -3.02 -16.44
CA ASP A 285 -24.54 -3.09 -16.79
C ASP A 285 -25.31 -3.96 -15.77
N ASP A 286 -26.50 -3.50 -15.37
CA ASP A 286 -27.41 -4.17 -14.43
C ASP A 286 -26.81 -4.48 -13.04
N LYS A 287 -25.73 -3.80 -12.63
CA LYS A 287 -25.15 -3.97 -11.28
C LYS A 287 -25.44 -2.79 -10.36
N ASP A 288 -25.43 -3.07 -9.08
CA ASP A 288 -25.90 -2.19 -8.02
C ASP A 288 -24.75 -1.65 -7.17
N ILE A 289 -25.01 -0.53 -6.48
CA ILE A 289 -24.27 -0.12 -5.29
C ILE A 289 -25.11 -0.52 -4.08
N ILE A 290 -24.58 -1.36 -3.19
CA ILE A 290 -25.32 -1.98 -2.09
C ILE A 290 -24.68 -1.59 -0.77
N PHE A 291 -25.50 -1.11 0.16
CA PHE A 291 -25.10 -0.82 1.54
C PHE A 291 -25.72 -1.86 2.48
N GLN A 292 -24.87 -2.60 3.14
CA GLN A 292 -25.25 -3.67 4.07
C GLN A 292 -24.76 -3.35 5.48
N CYS A 293 -25.51 -3.81 6.46
CA CYS A 293 -25.11 -3.76 7.86
C CYS A 293 -25.55 -5.06 8.56
N ASP A 294 -25.08 -5.25 9.79
CA ASP A 294 -25.48 -6.38 10.62
C ASP A 294 -27.02 -6.46 10.76
N ASP A 295 -27.55 -7.66 10.74
CA ASP A 295 -28.97 -7.95 10.87
C ASP A 295 -29.41 -8.24 12.32
N SER A 296 -28.55 -8.02 13.30
CA SER A 296 -28.70 -8.34 14.71
C SER A 296 -28.77 -9.84 15.03
N SER A 297 -28.47 -10.72 14.05
CA SER A 297 -28.42 -12.17 14.20
C SER A 297 -27.08 -12.78 13.77
N GLY A 298 -26.05 -11.92 13.51
CA GLY A 298 -24.71 -12.31 13.08
C GLY A 298 -24.56 -12.46 11.57
N GLY A 299 -25.52 -11.96 10.79
CA GLY A 299 -25.50 -11.91 9.34
C GLY A 299 -25.45 -10.47 8.80
N LEU A 300 -25.35 -10.34 7.48
CA LEU A 300 -25.46 -9.06 6.77
C LEU A 300 -26.78 -9.00 6.00
N THR A 301 -27.42 -7.84 6.01
CA THR A 301 -28.65 -7.59 5.24
C THR A 301 -28.53 -6.25 4.50
N ASP A 302 -29.22 -6.14 3.36
CA ASP A 302 -29.31 -4.90 2.61
C ASP A 302 -30.16 -3.89 3.38
N TYR A 303 -29.63 -2.67 3.53
CA TYR A 303 -30.36 -1.52 4.06
C TYR A 303 -30.78 -0.57 2.96
N TYR A 304 -29.85 -0.29 2.02
CA TYR A 304 -30.06 0.62 0.90
C TYR A 304 -29.35 0.10 -0.33
N ARG A 305 -29.97 0.26 -1.49
CA ARG A 305 -29.42 -0.14 -2.77
C ARG A 305 -29.75 0.89 -3.84
N ILE A 306 -28.75 1.25 -4.64
CA ILE A 306 -28.95 1.90 -5.93
C ILE A 306 -29.01 0.78 -6.95
N ASP A 307 -30.19 0.49 -7.45
CA ASP A 307 -30.51 -0.63 -8.34
C ASP A 307 -30.30 -0.21 -9.79
N GLY A 308 -29.23 -0.72 -10.41
CA GLY A 308 -28.86 -0.36 -11.78
C GLY A 308 -29.81 -0.94 -12.82
N ALA A 309 -30.33 -2.15 -12.59
CA ALA A 309 -31.24 -2.81 -13.53
C ALA A 309 -32.62 -2.14 -13.60
N ASN A 310 -33.11 -1.63 -12.47
CA ASN A 310 -34.45 -1.05 -12.38
C ASN A 310 -34.45 0.49 -12.26
N HIS A 311 -33.29 1.14 -12.35
CA HIS A 311 -33.13 2.59 -12.22
C HIS A 311 -33.78 3.15 -10.97
N ALA A 312 -33.66 2.47 -9.84
CA ALA A 312 -34.36 2.76 -8.61
C ALA A 312 -33.46 2.80 -7.38
N ASN A 313 -33.84 3.64 -6.43
CA ASN A 313 -33.30 3.63 -5.08
C ASN A 313 -34.22 2.78 -4.19
N ARG A 314 -33.67 1.71 -3.57
CA ARG A 314 -34.44 0.78 -2.75
C ARG A 314 -34.00 0.80 -1.31
N PHE A 315 -34.96 1.06 -0.42
CA PHE A 315 -34.79 0.90 1.02
C PHE A 315 -35.40 -0.45 1.45
N TYR A 316 -34.58 -1.31 2.02
CA TYR A 316 -35.00 -2.64 2.51
C TYR A 316 -35.30 -2.64 4.00
N LYS A 317 -34.98 -1.57 4.70
CA LYS A 317 -35.32 -1.30 6.10
C LYS A 317 -36.03 0.03 6.19
N ASN A 318 -36.66 0.28 7.34
CA ASN A 318 -37.36 1.55 7.58
C ASN A 318 -36.41 2.74 7.40
N LEU A 319 -36.87 3.76 6.68
CA LEU A 319 -36.26 5.06 6.65
C LEU A 319 -36.84 5.88 7.82
N ALA A 320 -36.06 6.09 8.85
CA ALA A 320 -36.41 6.91 9.99
C ALA A 320 -35.83 8.32 9.80
N LEU A 321 -36.69 9.30 9.83
CA LEU A 321 -36.31 10.73 9.79
C LEU A 321 -36.53 11.31 11.17
N THR A 322 -35.63 12.14 11.62
CA THR A 322 -35.81 12.94 12.86
C THR A 322 -36.80 14.07 12.67
N ASP A 323 -37.33 14.59 13.77
CA ASP A 323 -38.23 15.73 13.74
C ASP A 323 -37.62 16.90 12.95
N ASP A 324 -38.48 17.65 12.28
CA ASP A 324 -38.15 18.75 11.37
C ASP A 324 -37.33 18.36 10.13
N THR A 325 -37.07 17.06 9.91
CA THR A 325 -36.49 16.55 8.67
C THR A 325 -37.60 16.22 7.68
N ALA A 326 -37.49 16.69 6.46
CA ALA A 326 -38.47 16.47 5.41
C ALA A 326 -37.95 15.67 4.23
N ILE A 327 -38.86 14.94 3.58
CA ILE A 327 -38.62 14.40 2.24
C ILE A 327 -39.20 15.37 1.25
N TYR A 328 -38.40 15.88 0.34
CA TYR A 328 -38.77 16.89 -0.65
C TYR A 328 -38.90 16.30 -2.05
N TRP A 329 -39.82 16.84 -2.83
CA TRP A 329 -39.96 16.60 -4.27
C TRP A 329 -40.04 17.93 -5.01
N GLY A 330 -39.51 17.93 -6.25
CA GLY A 330 -39.45 19.12 -7.09
C GLY A 330 -38.14 19.92 -6.89
N ASN A 331 -37.73 20.65 -7.93
CA ASN A 331 -36.46 21.41 -7.92
C ASN A 331 -36.44 22.56 -6.91
N SER A 332 -37.62 23.03 -6.50
CA SER A 332 -37.80 24.12 -5.53
C SER A 332 -38.41 23.64 -4.21
N ASN A 333 -38.34 22.34 -3.93
CA ASN A 333 -38.98 21.74 -2.74
C ASN A 333 -40.51 21.99 -2.69
N ASP A 334 -41.16 21.85 -3.84
CA ASP A 334 -42.55 22.22 -4.03
C ASP A 334 -43.53 21.35 -3.24
N PHE A 335 -43.19 20.08 -3.06
CA PHE A 335 -43.96 19.14 -2.23
C PHE A 335 -43.06 18.52 -1.19
N TYR A 336 -43.53 18.41 0.06
CA TYR A 336 -42.77 17.70 1.10
C TYR A 336 -43.67 17.08 2.17
N ILE A 337 -43.12 16.07 2.85
CA ILE A 337 -43.74 15.45 4.02
C ILE A 337 -42.73 15.53 5.16
N LYS A 338 -43.16 15.99 6.33
CA LYS A 338 -42.34 16.05 7.56
C LYS A 338 -43.17 15.82 8.81
N HIS A 339 -42.48 15.50 9.93
CA HIS A 339 -43.01 15.59 11.28
C HIS A 339 -42.25 16.69 12.04
N ASN A 340 -42.97 17.56 12.76
CA ASN A 340 -42.35 18.70 13.47
C ASN A 340 -42.38 18.53 15.00
N ALA A 341 -42.23 17.30 15.49
CA ALA A 341 -42.38 16.91 16.89
C ALA A 341 -43.81 16.97 17.46
N THR A 342 -44.73 17.52 16.70
CA THR A 342 -46.14 17.62 17.11
C THR A 342 -47.10 17.12 16.02
N ASN A 343 -46.89 17.57 14.79
CA ASN A 343 -47.77 17.28 13.65
C ASN A 343 -47.02 16.62 12.51
N THR A 344 -47.71 15.72 11.81
CA THR A 344 -47.27 15.27 10.47
C THR A 344 -47.93 16.18 9.43
N GLU A 345 -47.09 16.77 8.59
CA GLU A 345 -47.49 17.75 7.56
C GLU A 345 -47.23 17.17 6.17
N VAL A 346 -48.23 17.25 5.29
CA VAL A 346 -48.13 16.97 3.86
C VAL A 346 -48.42 18.31 3.15
N ILE A 347 -47.37 18.92 2.60
CA ILE A 347 -47.44 20.28 2.08
C ILE A 347 -47.11 20.29 0.59
N ASN A 348 -48.01 20.90 -0.19
CA ASN A 348 -47.83 21.24 -1.60
C ASN A 348 -47.86 22.76 -1.76
N SER A 349 -46.72 23.33 -2.23
CA SER A 349 -46.57 24.80 -2.33
C SER A 349 -46.90 25.35 -3.71
N THR A 350 -46.97 24.52 -4.74
CA THR A 350 -47.25 24.92 -6.11
C THR A 350 -48.22 23.95 -6.79
N GLY A 351 -49.19 24.47 -7.56
CA GLY A 351 -50.15 23.65 -8.26
C GLY A 351 -51.15 22.95 -7.34
N ASN A 352 -51.78 21.90 -7.81
CA ASN A 352 -52.79 21.12 -7.07
C ASN A 352 -52.17 19.92 -6.38
N LEU A 353 -52.63 19.59 -5.19
CA LEU A 353 -52.38 18.27 -4.57
C LEU A 353 -53.46 17.30 -5.07
N LEU A 354 -53.05 16.31 -5.86
CA LEU A 354 -53.96 15.26 -6.35
C LEU A 354 -53.74 14.00 -5.51
N ILE A 355 -54.85 13.47 -4.96
CA ILE A 355 -54.86 12.18 -4.25
C ILE A 355 -55.79 11.27 -5.04
N GLU A 356 -55.23 10.29 -5.73
CA GLU A 356 -55.94 9.44 -6.70
C GLU A 356 -55.72 7.96 -6.34
N ASN A 357 -56.81 7.18 -6.42
CA ASN A 357 -56.74 5.72 -6.35
C ASN A 357 -57.17 5.14 -7.70
N TYR A 358 -56.26 4.47 -8.40
CA TYR A 358 -56.52 3.85 -9.72
C TYR A 358 -57.01 2.41 -9.64
N GLN A 359 -57.07 1.84 -8.44
CA GLN A 359 -57.59 0.50 -8.28
C GLN A 359 -59.07 0.43 -8.60
N ASP A 360 -59.49 -0.48 -9.47
CA ASP A 360 -60.90 -0.73 -9.77
C ASP A 360 -61.65 -1.07 -8.47
N ASP A 361 -62.82 -0.41 -8.27
CA ASP A 361 -63.62 -0.43 -7.04
C ASP A 361 -62.87 0.02 -5.76
N GLY A 362 -61.66 0.57 -5.89
CA GLY A 362 -60.81 1.01 -4.76
C GLY A 362 -61.23 2.37 -4.19
N ASP A 363 -61.14 2.53 -2.87
CA ASP A 363 -61.60 3.70 -2.13
C ASP A 363 -60.43 4.58 -1.68
N ILE A 364 -60.75 5.90 -1.46
CA ILE A 364 -59.94 6.80 -0.62
C ILE A 364 -60.65 6.94 0.71
N VAL A 365 -60.04 6.45 1.81
CA VAL A 365 -60.65 6.37 3.14
C VAL A 365 -59.95 7.28 4.14
N PHE A 366 -60.68 8.19 4.75
CA PHE A 366 -60.20 9.07 5.80
C PHE A 366 -60.65 8.56 7.16
N LYS A 367 -59.69 8.28 8.04
CA LYS A 367 -59.89 7.77 9.39
C LYS A 367 -59.23 8.67 10.41
N SER A 368 -59.78 8.74 11.59
CA SER A 368 -59.22 9.44 12.72
C SER A 368 -59.60 8.74 14.03
N ASP A 369 -59.07 9.19 15.16
CA ASP A 369 -59.45 8.75 16.47
C ASP A 369 -60.97 8.84 16.66
N ASP A 370 -61.57 7.88 17.35
CA ASP A 370 -63.02 7.83 17.59
C ASP A 370 -63.46 8.54 18.89
N GLY A 371 -62.50 9.17 19.59
CA GLY A 371 -62.75 9.83 20.88
C GLY A 371 -62.73 8.86 22.08
N SER A 372 -62.44 7.54 21.86
CA SER A 372 -62.38 6.52 22.91
C SER A 372 -61.14 5.65 22.85
N GLY A 373 -60.10 6.08 22.08
CA GLY A 373 -58.83 5.40 21.92
C GLY A 373 -58.78 4.37 20.78
N GLY A 374 -59.84 4.36 19.92
CA GLY A 374 -59.91 3.58 18.69
C GLY A 374 -59.79 4.45 17.45
N ILE A 375 -59.92 3.84 16.27
CA ILE A 375 -59.94 4.52 14.97
C ILE A 375 -61.27 4.27 14.27
N ALA A 376 -61.95 5.34 13.85
CA ALA A 376 -63.14 5.26 13.04
C ALA A 376 -62.95 5.83 11.63
N THR A 377 -63.74 5.36 10.68
CA THR A 377 -63.87 5.97 9.37
C THR A 377 -64.80 7.17 9.47
N TYR A 378 -64.39 8.31 8.95
CA TYR A 378 -65.15 9.53 8.90
C TYR A 378 -65.70 9.80 7.51
N LEU A 379 -64.87 9.59 6.45
CA LEU A 379 -65.23 9.85 5.07
C LEU A 379 -64.64 8.79 4.16
N THR A 380 -65.39 8.34 3.18
CA THR A 380 -64.90 7.48 2.09
C THR A 380 -65.33 8.12 0.76
N ILE A 381 -64.36 8.23 -0.15
CA ILE A 381 -64.63 8.40 -1.57
C ILE A 381 -64.65 7.00 -2.15
N ASP A 382 -65.82 6.46 -2.37
CA ASP A 382 -66.09 5.08 -2.73
C ASP A 382 -66.06 4.92 -4.24
N GLY A 383 -65.09 4.12 -4.74
CA GLY A 383 -64.92 3.87 -6.18
C GLY A 383 -65.99 2.91 -6.74
N GLY A 384 -66.45 1.94 -5.93
CA GLY A 384 -67.42 0.92 -6.37
C GLY A 384 -68.83 1.46 -6.59
N ILE A 385 -69.28 2.36 -5.70
CA ILE A 385 -70.63 2.96 -5.83
C ILE A 385 -70.58 4.40 -6.32
N THR A 386 -69.40 4.93 -6.64
CA THR A 386 -69.18 6.30 -7.13
C THR A 386 -69.79 7.39 -6.26
N SER A 387 -69.62 7.30 -4.96
CA SER A 387 -70.27 8.19 -3.99
C SER A 387 -69.29 8.64 -2.90
N ILE A 388 -69.63 9.75 -2.26
CA ILE A 388 -68.95 10.20 -1.03
C ILE A 388 -69.79 9.76 0.16
N LEU A 389 -69.26 8.95 1.02
CA LEU A 389 -69.92 8.43 2.23
C LEU A 389 -69.37 9.12 3.47
N ALA A 390 -70.22 9.82 4.19
CA ALA A 390 -69.89 10.36 5.51
C ALA A 390 -70.49 9.43 6.60
N TYR A 391 -69.63 8.89 7.45
CA TYR A 391 -70.00 7.95 8.52
C TYR A 391 -70.19 8.65 9.88
N LYS A 392 -69.86 9.92 9.95
CA LYS A 392 -70.03 10.79 11.12
C LYS A 392 -70.75 12.06 10.68
N ASP A 393 -71.29 12.82 11.64
CA ASP A 393 -71.89 14.07 11.39
C ASP A 393 -70.98 15.05 10.64
N ILE A 394 -71.52 15.74 9.64
CA ILE A 394 -70.77 16.82 8.97
C ILE A 394 -71.21 18.14 9.64
N LEU A 395 -70.31 18.68 10.49
CA LEU A 395 -70.56 19.96 11.14
C LEU A 395 -70.06 21.12 10.27
N MET A 396 -70.95 21.95 9.80
CA MET A 396 -70.66 23.25 9.18
C MET A 396 -70.43 24.27 10.29
N ALA A 397 -69.18 24.37 10.78
CA ALA A 397 -68.83 25.08 12.03
C ALA A 397 -68.93 26.62 11.96
N ASN A 398 -68.94 27.18 10.76
CA ASN A 398 -69.00 28.64 10.59
C ASN A 398 -70.44 29.13 10.31
N ASP A 399 -70.91 30.16 11.07
CA ASP A 399 -72.09 30.84 10.83
C ASP A 399 -71.96 31.82 9.66
N GLY A 400 -73.04 32.14 9.00
CA GLY A 400 -73.11 33.16 7.94
C GLY A 400 -72.73 32.60 6.54
N ASN A 401 -71.85 33.28 5.83
CA ASN A 401 -71.58 32.94 4.43
C ASN A 401 -70.65 31.75 4.19
N ASP A 402 -69.90 31.33 5.17
CA ASP A 402 -68.80 30.33 4.99
C ASP A 402 -69.23 28.90 5.35
N GLY A 403 -70.21 28.69 6.20
CA GLY A 403 -70.72 27.37 6.65
C GLY A 403 -71.95 26.91 5.88
N LYS A 404 -71.94 26.85 4.54
CA LYS A 404 -73.11 26.48 3.71
C LYS A 404 -72.92 25.21 2.93
N ILE A 405 -73.94 24.37 2.86
CA ILE A 405 -74.00 23.29 1.85
C ILE A 405 -74.68 23.93 0.62
N LYS A 406 -74.01 23.94 -0.52
CA LYS A 406 -74.41 24.58 -1.75
C LYS A 406 -74.57 23.56 -2.88
N PHE A 407 -75.62 23.69 -3.65
CA PHE A 407 -75.97 22.84 -4.78
C PHE A 407 -76.14 23.66 -6.06
N GLY A 408 -75.77 23.11 -7.19
CA GLY A 408 -75.82 23.75 -8.50
C GLY A 408 -74.58 24.58 -8.82
N ALA A 409 -74.20 24.69 -10.10
CA ALA A 409 -73.01 25.44 -10.54
C ALA A 409 -73.02 26.90 -10.13
N SER A 410 -74.19 27.50 -10.04
CA SER A 410 -74.38 28.86 -9.58
C SER A 410 -74.79 28.99 -8.08
N GLN A 411 -74.63 27.85 -7.32
CA GLN A 411 -74.93 27.77 -5.88
C GLN A 411 -76.43 28.16 -5.58
N ASP A 412 -77.34 27.74 -6.41
CA ASP A 412 -78.74 28.18 -6.41
C ASP A 412 -79.52 27.71 -5.20
N LEU A 413 -79.27 26.49 -4.69
CA LEU A 413 -79.79 25.99 -3.42
C LEU A 413 -78.73 26.02 -2.35
N GLN A 414 -79.00 26.63 -1.22
CA GLN A 414 -78.13 26.73 -0.06
C GLN A 414 -78.84 26.25 1.22
N ILE A 415 -78.14 25.49 2.05
CA ILE A 415 -78.60 25.09 3.39
C ILE A 415 -77.52 25.56 4.38
N PHE A 416 -77.88 26.41 5.35
CA PHE A 416 -76.94 27.00 6.28
C PHE A 416 -77.65 27.60 7.53
N HIS A 417 -76.81 27.90 8.54
CA HIS A 417 -77.19 28.69 9.69
C HIS A 417 -76.46 30.04 9.62
N ASP A 418 -77.21 31.17 9.82
CA ASP A 418 -76.63 32.52 9.69
C ASP A 418 -76.24 33.17 11.01
N GLY A 419 -76.12 32.38 12.07
CA GLY A 419 -75.85 32.83 13.44
C GLY A 419 -77.08 33.09 14.25
N THR A 420 -78.19 33.11 13.59
CA THR A 420 -79.51 33.33 14.23
C THR A 420 -80.52 32.32 13.73
N ASN A 421 -80.60 32.11 12.43
CA ASN A 421 -81.66 31.30 11.78
C ASN A 421 -81.08 30.23 10.89
N SER A 422 -81.65 29.03 10.87
CA SER A 422 -81.41 27.99 9.88
C SER A 422 -82.24 28.22 8.62
N LYS A 423 -81.59 28.18 7.44
CA LYS A 423 -82.22 28.53 6.16
C LYS A 423 -82.06 27.46 5.12
N ILE A 424 -83.09 27.23 4.31
CA ILE A 424 -83.05 26.58 3.02
C ILE A 424 -83.38 27.63 2.01
N GLU A 425 -82.40 28.09 1.22
CA GLU A 425 -82.56 29.20 0.30
C GLU A 425 -82.41 28.76 -1.14
N ASN A 426 -83.40 28.97 -2.00
CA ASN A 426 -83.39 28.65 -3.41
C ASN A 426 -83.47 29.92 -4.21
N SER A 427 -82.42 30.25 -5.01
CA SER A 427 -82.34 31.56 -5.72
C SER A 427 -82.90 31.50 -7.14
N THR A 428 -83.07 30.36 -7.74
CA THR A 428 -83.56 30.18 -9.11
C THR A 428 -84.53 29.01 -9.19
N GLY A 429 -85.64 29.17 -9.94
CA GLY A 429 -86.63 28.10 -10.14
C GLY A 429 -87.40 27.78 -8.88
N ASN A 430 -88.07 26.67 -8.82
CA ASN A 430 -88.91 26.23 -7.70
C ASN A 430 -88.13 25.35 -6.70
N LEU A 431 -88.35 25.54 -5.41
CA LEU A 431 -87.97 24.58 -4.38
C LEU A 431 -89.10 23.54 -4.28
N ASN A 432 -88.87 22.36 -4.83
CA ASN A 432 -89.82 21.25 -4.78
C ASN A 432 -89.45 20.28 -3.66
N ILE A 433 -90.40 20.01 -2.74
CA ILE A 433 -90.24 19.03 -1.67
C ILE A 433 -91.10 17.82 -1.98
N TYR A 434 -90.55 16.71 -2.35
CA TYR A 434 -91.27 15.48 -2.68
C TYR A 434 -91.15 14.44 -1.57
N LEU A 435 -92.27 13.95 -1.08
CA LEU A 435 -92.33 12.70 -0.30
C LEU A 435 -92.88 11.62 -1.22
N LYS A 436 -92.06 10.63 -1.54
CA LYS A 436 -92.41 9.55 -2.45
C LYS A 436 -92.90 8.27 -1.73
N SER A 437 -92.98 8.31 -0.41
CA SER A 437 -93.52 7.23 0.39
C SER A 437 -95.05 7.13 0.23
N THR A 438 -95.56 5.91 0.04
CA THR A 438 -97.04 5.68 0.01
C THR A 438 -97.59 6.03 1.40
N ASP A 439 -98.66 6.81 1.40
CA ASP A 439 -99.40 7.35 2.59
C ASP A 439 -98.51 8.13 3.60
N GLY A 440 -97.28 8.56 3.18
CA GLY A 440 -96.42 9.40 4.02
C GLY A 440 -96.92 10.84 4.09
N ASP A 441 -96.56 11.56 5.16
CA ASP A 441 -96.95 12.96 5.39
C ASP A 441 -95.75 13.88 5.48
N ILE A 442 -95.85 15.13 4.93
CA ILE A 442 -94.93 16.20 5.26
C ILE A 442 -95.54 16.97 6.44
N LYS A 443 -94.81 17.05 7.56
CA LYS A 443 -95.24 17.64 8.81
C LYS A 443 -94.35 18.79 9.26
N PHE A 444 -94.91 19.89 9.70
CA PHE A 444 -94.23 21.04 10.28
C PHE A 444 -94.53 21.10 11.78
N PHE A 445 -93.49 21.08 12.60
CA PHE A 445 -93.56 21.14 14.04
C PHE A 445 -92.95 22.46 14.53
N LEU A 446 -93.53 23.13 15.47
CA LEU A 446 -92.99 24.30 16.14
C LEU A 446 -93.01 24.07 17.65
N ASP A 447 -92.16 24.78 18.38
CA ASP A 447 -92.23 24.84 19.84
C ASP A 447 -93.61 25.34 20.29
N ASP A 448 -94.24 24.75 21.28
CA ASP A 448 -95.52 25.03 21.77
C ASP A 448 -95.50 25.79 23.11
N ASN A 449 -94.36 26.34 23.50
CA ASN A 449 -94.09 27.03 24.76
C ASN A 449 -94.31 26.15 26.02
N SER A 450 -94.32 24.82 25.86
CA SER A 450 -94.51 23.85 26.96
C SER A 450 -93.38 22.78 27.03
N SER A 451 -92.16 23.07 26.59
CA SER A 451 -91.01 22.17 26.54
C SER A 451 -91.10 21.02 25.51
N GLY A 452 -91.91 21.17 24.49
CA GLY A 452 -92.11 20.23 23.40
C GLY A 452 -92.35 20.90 22.06
N THR A 453 -92.60 20.10 21.04
CA THR A 453 -93.01 20.61 19.73
C THR A 453 -94.36 20.07 19.38
N THR A 454 -95.22 20.93 18.86
CA THR A 454 -96.53 20.58 18.39
C THR A 454 -96.60 20.67 16.87
N GLN A 455 -97.34 19.77 16.23
CA GLN A 455 -97.58 19.79 14.79
C GLN A 455 -98.53 20.89 14.43
N TYR A 456 -98.09 21.80 13.56
CA TYR A 456 -98.91 22.91 13.10
C TYR A 456 -99.50 22.66 11.73
N VAL A 457 -98.80 22.09 10.80
CA VAL A 457 -99.22 21.77 9.43
C VAL A 457 -98.91 20.34 9.10
N ARG A 458 -99.81 19.68 8.43
CA ARG A 458 -99.67 18.33 7.88
C ARG A 458 -100.13 18.33 6.43
N MET A 459 -99.32 17.93 5.49
CA MET A 459 -99.71 17.54 4.15
C MET A 459 -99.83 15.99 4.16
N ASP A 460 -101.07 15.54 4.20
CA ASP A 460 -101.47 14.15 4.36
C ASP A 460 -101.45 13.46 3.00
N GLY A 461 -100.52 12.52 2.82
CA GLY A 461 -100.39 11.80 1.54
C GLY A 461 -101.44 10.73 1.35
N GLY A 462 -101.93 10.15 2.43
CA GLY A 462 -102.98 9.13 2.38
C GLY A 462 -104.38 9.69 2.10
N GLU A 463 -104.68 10.86 2.64
CA GLU A 463 -105.96 11.51 2.45
C GLU A 463 -105.92 12.60 1.40
N ASN A 464 -104.76 12.86 0.79
CA ASN A 464 -104.58 13.83 -0.29
C ASN A 464 -105.03 15.25 0.07
N ARG A 465 -104.75 15.70 1.31
CA ARG A 465 -105.20 16.99 1.84
C ARG A 465 -104.09 17.65 2.73
N THR A 466 -104.16 18.98 2.86
CA THR A 466 -103.41 19.76 3.81
C THR A 466 -104.22 20.03 5.06
N ILE A 467 -103.70 19.73 6.24
CA ILE A 467 -104.42 19.92 7.51
C ILE A 467 -103.66 20.97 8.33
N PHE A 468 -104.31 22.01 8.75
CA PHE A 468 -103.82 22.97 9.71
C PHE A 468 -104.42 22.58 11.09
N LEU A 469 -103.57 22.25 12.05
CA LEU A 469 -103.97 21.69 13.35
C LEU A 469 -104.08 22.72 14.47
N LYS A 470 -103.61 23.87 14.27
CA LYS A 470 -103.83 25.09 15.12
C LYS A 470 -104.50 26.16 14.30
N ASP A 471 -105.28 27.00 14.98
CA ASP A 471 -106.05 28.04 14.34
C ASP A 471 -105.17 28.97 13.47
N SER A 472 -105.42 28.98 12.19
CA SER A 472 -104.86 29.97 11.30
C SER A 472 -105.65 31.27 11.48
N GLU A 473 -105.10 32.22 12.21
CA GLU A 473 -105.59 33.54 12.15
C GLU A 473 -105.40 34.09 10.74
N HIS A 474 -106.40 34.03 9.89
CA HIS A 474 -106.41 34.76 8.66
C HIS A 474 -106.67 36.26 8.98
N GLN A 475 -105.60 37.06 8.94
CA GLN A 475 -105.75 38.50 8.72
C GLN A 475 -105.61 38.81 7.26
#